data_9f6a5050d343c38d9d9ca0d4cbfc5087
#
_entry.id   9f6a5050d343c38d9d9ca0d4cbfc5087
#
_cell.length_a   1.000
_cell.length_b   1.000
_cell.length_c   1.000
_cell.angle_alpha   90.00
_cell.angle_beta   90.00
_cell.angle_gamma   90.00
#
_symmetry.space_group_name_H-M   'P 1'
#
loop_
_entity.id
_entity.type
_entity.pdbx_description
1 polymer ?
#
loop_
_entity_poly.entity_id
_entity_poly.type
_entity_poly.pdbx_seq_one_letter_code
_entity_poly.pdbx_strand_id
1 'polypeptide(L)'
;NEYRKFEMLDLSHPTMGIDKISWNGESFDVFPFICEPRANYSYDESAHGAFCIRNSEYTECSYTCDYAWVHYTLHTGAPIGTITINGWWTTDNDKRSYEMKYDETDASYHLSLLQKQGYYSFNFLHVNPDGNTKIAESEGNFHETSNTYQAFTYYRPQGGRTWLLVAYNELNFPLPSDRH
;
A
#
# COMPACT_ATOMS: atom_id res chain seq x y z
N ASN A 1 2.81 4.52 -9.97
CA ASN A 1 2.67 5.60 -8.98
C ASN A 1 3.19 5.19 -7.63
N GLU A 2 3.62 6.18 -6.87
CA GLU A 2 4.13 5.95 -5.54
C GLU A 2 3.03 5.40 -4.62
N TYR A 3 3.38 4.47 -3.74
CA TYR A 3 2.43 3.94 -2.77
C TYR A 3 2.05 5.03 -1.75
N ARG A 4 0.83 4.95 -1.23
CA ARG A 4 0.39 5.75 -0.09
C ARG A 4 1.00 5.19 1.17
N LYS A 5 1.10 6.00 2.22
CA LYS A 5 1.71 5.58 3.49
C LYS A 5 1.13 6.33 4.68
N PHE A 6 1.15 5.69 5.81
CA PHE A 6 0.94 6.31 7.12
C PHE A 6 1.80 5.61 8.17
N GLU A 7 1.94 6.23 9.31
CA GLU A 7 2.71 5.71 10.43
C GLU A 7 1.92 5.87 11.73
N MET A 8 1.65 4.76 12.42
CA MET A 8 0.93 4.68 13.66
C MET A 8 1.90 4.28 14.78
N LEU A 9 2.74 5.23 15.22
CA LEU A 9 3.78 4.96 16.23
C LEU A 9 3.28 5.15 17.66
N ASP A 10 2.38 6.10 17.85
CA ASP A 10 1.80 6.44 19.13
C ASP A 10 0.27 6.54 18.97
N LEU A 11 -0.46 6.00 19.94
CA LEU A 11 -1.92 6.05 19.93
C LEU A 11 -2.48 7.22 20.76
N SER A 12 -1.62 8.00 21.39
CA SER A 12 -2.01 9.21 22.14
C SER A 12 -2.16 10.45 21.25
N HIS A 13 -1.50 10.47 20.09
CA HIS A 13 -1.56 11.58 19.14
C HIS A 13 -1.30 11.13 17.70
N PRO A 14 -1.88 11.82 16.69
CA PRO A 14 -1.64 11.51 15.28
C PRO A 14 -0.16 11.69 14.90
N THR A 15 0.34 10.77 14.08
CA THR A 15 1.66 10.82 13.47
C THR A 15 1.53 10.92 11.95
N MET A 16 2.59 10.64 11.19
CA MET A 16 2.61 10.83 9.74
C MET A 16 1.45 10.12 9.02
N GLY A 17 0.68 10.87 8.23
CA GLY A 17 -0.40 10.34 7.41
C GLY A 17 -1.69 10.01 8.18
N ILE A 18 -1.78 10.35 9.47
CA ILE A 18 -2.96 10.16 10.32
C ILE A 18 -3.62 11.51 10.61
N ASP A 19 -4.91 11.58 10.34
CA ASP A 19 -5.75 12.74 10.64
C ASP A 19 -6.20 12.74 12.09
N LYS A 20 -6.70 11.60 12.57
CA LYS A 20 -7.31 11.50 13.90
C LYS A 20 -7.07 10.14 14.55
N ILE A 21 -6.94 10.16 15.88
CA ILE A 21 -6.99 8.99 16.75
C ILE A 21 -8.05 9.25 17.84
N SER A 22 -8.84 8.24 18.16
CA SER A 22 -9.83 8.30 19.24
C SER A 22 -9.92 6.98 19.99
N TRP A 23 -10.20 7.06 21.28
CA TRP A 23 -10.50 5.91 22.14
C TRP A 23 -12.02 5.75 22.25
N ASN A 24 -12.56 4.57 21.95
CA ASN A 24 -14.00 4.31 21.97
C ASN A 24 -14.49 3.63 23.27
N GLY A 25 -13.61 3.43 24.24
CA GLY A 25 -13.88 2.74 25.50
C GLY A 25 -13.32 1.31 25.56
N GLU A 26 -13.02 0.69 24.41
CA GLU A 26 -12.52 -0.68 24.31
C GLU A 26 -11.24 -0.77 23.46
N SER A 27 -11.13 0.06 22.43
CA SER A 27 -10.03 0.07 21.49
C SER A 27 -9.74 1.46 20.94
N PHE A 28 -8.58 1.63 20.33
CA PHE A 28 -8.27 2.83 19.55
C PHE A 28 -8.82 2.72 18.13
N ASP A 29 -9.42 3.81 17.67
CA ASP A 29 -9.81 4.04 16.28
C ASP A 29 -8.86 5.06 15.65
N VAL A 30 -8.22 4.67 14.57
CA VAL A 30 -7.21 5.46 13.84
C VAL A 30 -7.72 5.76 12.45
N PHE A 31 -7.70 7.03 12.08
CA PHE A 31 -8.17 7.53 10.79
C PHE A 31 -7.00 8.11 10.01
N PRO A 32 -6.42 7.39 9.04
CA PRO A 32 -5.52 7.98 8.07
C PRO A 32 -6.20 9.11 7.30
N PHE A 33 -5.41 10.01 6.71
CA PHE A 33 -5.98 11.03 5.83
C PHE A 33 -6.84 10.39 4.74
N ILE A 34 -7.98 11.02 4.44
CA ILE A 34 -8.86 10.61 3.35
C ILE A 34 -8.05 10.59 2.05
N CYS A 35 -8.06 9.45 1.38
CA CYS A 35 -7.44 9.29 0.09
C CYS A 35 -8.35 9.83 -1.01
N GLU A 36 -7.79 10.57 -1.95
CA GLU A 36 -8.46 11.05 -3.15
C GLU A 36 -7.77 10.51 -4.41
N PRO A 37 -8.47 10.49 -5.57
CA PRO A 37 -7.84 10.19 -6.84
C PRO A 37 -6.71 11.19 -7.14
N ARG A 38 -5.58 10.68 -7.60
CA ARG A 38 -4.42 11.50 -7.93
C ARG A 38 -4.62 12.20 -9.27
N ALA A 39 -4.72 13.51 -9.26
CA ALA A 39 -4.85 14.33 -10.48
C ALA A 39 -3.50 14.58 -11.17
N ASN A 40 -2.40 14.62 -10.40
CA ASN A 40 -1.06 14.90 -10.88
C ASN A 40 -0.04 13.97 -10.22
N TYR A 41 1.09 13.79 -10.88
CA TYR A 41 2.22 13.11 -10.26
C TYR A 41 2.78 13.96 -9.12
N SER A 42 3.07 13.30 -8.02
CA SER A 42 3.83 13.87 -6.91
C SER A 42 4.83 12.81 -6.46
N TYR A 43 6.11 13.15 -6.57
CA TYR A 43 7.16 12.28 -6.06
C TYR A 43 7.04 12.16 -4.54
N ASP A 44 7.04 10.94 -4.05
CA ASP A 44 7.20 10.63 -2.64
C ASP A 44 8.02 9.34 -2.52
N GLU A 45 8.96 9.33 -1.59
CA GLU A 45 9.72 8.11 -1.33
C GLU A 45 8.78 7.03 -0.79
N SER A 46 8.65 5.95 -1.53
CA SER A 46 7.70 4.88 -1.28
C SER A 46 8.42 3.61 -0.83
N ALA A 47 7.84 2.93 0.14
CA ALA A 47 8.29 1.60 0.54
C ALA A 47 7.67 0.47 -0.30
N HIS A 48 7.05 0.78 -1.44
CA HIS A 48 6.48 -0.18 -2.40
C HIS A 48 5.57 -1.25 -1.78
N GLY A 49 4.74 -0.85 -0.81
CA GLY A 49 3.81 -1.74 -0.11
C GLY A 49 4.38 -2.40 1.13
N ALA A 50 5.64 -2.19 1.47
CA ALA A 50 6.25 -2.74 2.67
C ALA A 50 5.62 -2.15 3.95
N PHE A 51 5.77 -2.88 5.04
CA PHE A 51 5.34 -2.45 6.38
C PHE A 51 6.41 -2.77 7.41
N CYS A 52 6.35 -2.07 8.54
CA CYS A 52 7.24 -2.32 9.67
C CYS A 52 6.47 -2.15 10.97
N ILE A 53 6.40 -3.22 11.78
CA ILE A 53 5.77 -3.18 13.10
C ILE A 53 6.73 -2.51 14.07
N ARG A 54 6.33 -1.34 14.58
CA ARG A 54 7.13 -0.54 15.52
C ARG A 54 6.25 0.46 16.28
N ASN A 55 6.73 0.94 17.38
CA ASN A 55 6.12 2.05 18.13
C ASN A 55 7.16 3.15 18.41
N SER A 56 6.75 4.22 19.07
CA SER A 56 7.62 5.36 19.41
C SER A 56 8.78 5.01 20.35
N GLU A 57 8.66 3.93 21.12
CA GLU A 57 9.66 3.52 22.11
C GLU A 57 10.69 2.54 21.53
N TYR A 58 10.24 1.63 20.61
CA TYR A 58 11.05 0.52 20.13
C TYR A 58 10.86 0.28 18.63
N THR A 59 11.97 0.18 17.91
CA THR A 59 11.97 0.01 16.43
C THR A 59 11.77 -1.44 15.96
N GLU A 60 11.89 -2.45 16.86
CA GLU A 60 11.83 -3.86 16.47
C GLU A 60 11.08 -4.75 17.48
N CYS A 61 10.12 -4.20 18.21
CA CYS A 61 9.44 -4.94 19.27
C CYS A 61 7.96 -5.15 18.98
N SER A 62 7.66 -6.11 18.09
CA SER A 62 6.26 -6.41 17.72
C SER A 62 5.38 -6.85 18.90
N TYR A 63 5.96 -7.32 20.01
CA TYR A 63 5.23 -7.75 21.20
C TYR A 63 4.82 -6.58 22.10
N THR A 64 5.43 -5.39 21.97
CA THR A 64 5.07 -4.19 22.71
C THR A 64 4.14 -3.26 21.94
N CYS A 65 3.86 -3.58 20.68
CA CYS A 65 2.96 -2.80 19.84
C CYS A 65 1.51 -3.16 20.08
N ASP A 66 0.68 -2.17 20.32
CA ASP A 66 -0.76 -2.32 20.49
C ASP A 66 -1.49 -2.47 19.16
N TYR A 67 -2.72 -2.98 19.22
CA TYR A 67 -3.64 -3.04 18.10
C TYR A 67 -4.60 -1.87 18.13
N ALA A 68 -4.93 -1.36 16.93
CA ALA A 68 -5.97 -0.37 16.75
C ALA A 68 -6.79 -0.69 15.50
N TRP A 69 -8.03 -0.22 15.47
CA TRP A 69 -8.86 -0.25 14.26
C TRP A 69 -8.45 0.90 13.35
N VAL A 70 -7.94 0.57 12.19
CA VAL A 70 -7.56 1.55 11.15
C VAL A 70 -8.70 1.67 10.14
N HIS A 71 -9.23 2.87 9.97
CA HIS A 71 -10.38 3.18 9.12
C HIS A 71 -9.90 3.88 7.85
N TYR A 72 -9.75 3.10 6.78
CA TYR A 72 -9.37 3.61 5.47
C TYR A 72 -10.55 4.22 4.76
N THR A 73 -10.34 5.37 4.13
CA THR A 73 -11.34 6.05 3.30
C THR A 73 -10.72 6.47 1.97
N LEU A 74 -11.38 6.11 0.87
CA LEU A 74 -11.07 6.57 -0.48
C LEU A 74 -12.28 7.30 -1.06
N HIS A 75 -12.22 8.63 -1.12
CA HIS A 75 -13.26 9.45 -1.72
C HIS A 75 -13.12 9.47 -3.25
N THR A 76 -14.15 9.05 -3.97
CA THR A 76 -14.12 8.98 -5.46
C THR A 76 -15.23 9.77 -6.12
N GLY A 77 -16.20 10.27 -5.35
CA GLY A 77 -17.37 10.99 -5.85
C GLY A 77 -18.42 10.10 -6.53
N ALA A 78 -18.03 8.93 -7.03
CA ALA A 78 -18.90 7.93 -7.63
C ALA A 78 -18.26 6.54 -7.51
N PRO A 79 -19.04 5.45 -7.57
CA PRO A 79 -18.49 4.10 -7.53
C PRO A 79 -17.66 3.82 -8.79
N ILE A 80 -16.44 3.29 -8.59
CA ILE A 80 -15.49 2.96 -9.66
C ILE A 80 -15.24 1.44 -9.78
N GLY A 81 -16.17 0.62 -9.28
CA GLY A 81 -16.09 -0.84 -9.29
C GLY A 81 -15.60 -1.41 -7.95
N THR A 82 -15.16 -2.65 -7.96
CA THR A 82 -14.66 -3.32 -6.76
C THR A 82 -13.24 -2.90 -6.47
N ILE A 83 -13.01 -2.29 -5.32
CA ILE A 83 -11.71 -1.78 -4.88
C ILE A 83 -11.21 -2.58 -3.69
N THR A 84 -9.94 -2.92 -3.69
CA THR A 84 -9.25 -3.56 -2.57
C THR A 84 -7.98 -2.79 -2.19
N ILE A 85 -7.64 -2.80 -0.90
CA ILE A 85 -6.33 -2.33 -0.43
C ILE A 85 -5.28 -3.40 -0.70
N ASN A 86 -4.08 -2.98 -1.08
CA ASN A 86 -2.95 -3.85 -1.35
C ASN A 86 -1.67 -3.32 -0.71
N GLY A 87 -0.93 -4.21 -0.09
CA GLY A 87 0.39 -4.03 0.49
C GLY A 87 0.97 -5.40 0.84
N TRP A 88 2.23 -5.49 1.23
CA TRP A 88 2.84 -6.76 1.61
C TRP A 88 2.19 -7.39 2.86
N TRP A 89 1.48 -6.61 3.63
CA TRP A 89 0.72 -7.02 4.81
C TRP A 89 -0.69 -7.53 4.49
N THR A 90 -1.15 -7.46 3.22
CA THR A 90 -2.43 -7.98 2.75
C THR A 90 -2.30 -9.39 2.15
N THR A 91 -1.48 -10.25 2.74
CA THR A 91 -1.22 -11.58 2.20
C THR A 91 -2.39 -12.55 2.45
N ASP A 92 -2.59 -13.49 1.52
CA ASP A 92 -3.71 -14.45 1.47
C ASP A 92 -3.82 -15.44 2.64
N ASN A 93 -2.85 -15.48 3.54
CA ASN A 93 -2.86 -16.37 4.69
C ASN A 93 -3.91 -16.00 5.75
N ASP A 94 -4.44 -14.81 5.68
CA ASP A 94 -5.47 -14.31 6.55
C ASP A 94 -6.77 -14.22 5.73
N LYS A 95 -7.80 -14.94 6.09
CA LYS A 95 -9.12 -14.91 5.44
C LYS A 95 -9.85 -13.55 5.59
N ARG A 96 -9.11 -12.49 5.82
CA ARG A 96 -9.64 -11.13 5.92
C ARG A 96 -9.97 -10.63 4.53
N SER A 97 -11.11 -9.99 4.41
CA SER A 97 -11.42 -9.25 3.20
C SER A 97 -10.72 -7.89 3.26
N TYR A 98 -9.94 -7.60 2.23
CA TYR A 98 -9.33 -6.28 2.02
C TYR A 98 -10.15 -5.45 1.03
N GLU A 99 -11.31 -5.95 0.64
CA GLU A 99 -12.25 -5.25 -0.22
C GLU A 99 -12.92 -4.10 0.52
N MET A 100 -12.93 -2.94 -0.11
CA MET A 100 -13.56 -1.73 0.40
C MET A 100 -15.04 -1.69 -0.01
N LYS A 101 -15.89 -1.16 0.86
CA LYS A 101 -17.32 -0.98 0.60
C LYS A 101 -17.60 0.47 0.26
N TYR A 102 -18.32 0.68 -0.84
CA TYR A 102 -18.77 2.01 -1.24
C TYR A 102 -19.99 2.43 -0.42
N ASP A 103 -19.95 3.65 0.12
CA ASP A 103 -21.07 4.31 0.78
C ASP A 103 -21.52 5.51 -0.06
N GLU A 104 -22.79 5.49 -0.48
CA GLU A 104 -23.37 6.55 -1.29
C GLU A 104 -23.57 7.86 -0.50
N THR A 105 -23.63 7.80 0.82
CA THR A 105 -23.91 8.96 1.68
C THR A 105 -22.77 9.97 1.69
N ASP A 106 -21.53 9.49 1.60
CA ASP A 106 -20.33 10.34 1.55
C ASP A 106 -19.51 10.15 0.26
N ALA A 107 -20.05 9.35 -0.69
CA ALA A 107 -19.45 9.07 -1.98
C ALA A 107 -18.01 8.50 -1.88
N SER A 108 -17.79 7.61 -0.90
CA SER A 108 -16.48 7.08 -0.55
C SER A 108 -16.48 5.57 -0.35
N TYR A 109 -15.31 4.97 -0.56
CA TYR A 109 -15.04 3.58 -0.19
C TYR A 109 -14.44 3.53 1.21
N HIS A 110 -14.91 2.58 2.02
CA HIS A 110 -14.48 2.38 3.41
C HIS A 110 -14.01 0.96 3.67
N LEU A 111 -12.99 0.85 4.53
CA LEU A 111 -12.53 -0.42 5.07
C LEU A 111 -11.96 -0.20 6.48
N SER A 112 -12.33 -1.06 7.43
CA SER A 112 -11.78 -1.04 8.79
C SER A 112 -11.01 -2.33 9.04
N LEU A 113 -9.76 -2.20 9.46
CA LEU A 113 -8.86 -3.32 9.72
C LEU A 113 -8.23 -3.19 11.11
N LEU A 114 -8.17 -4.30 11.84
CA LEU A 114 -7.41 -4.37 13.08
C LEU A 114 -5.92 -4.55 12.74
N GLN A 115 -5.10 -3.55 13.05
CA GLN A 115 -3.68 -3.52 12.74
C GLN A 115 -2.83 -3.17 13.96
N LYS A 116 -1.59 -3.66 14.00
CA LYS A 116 -0.63 -3.25 15.02
C LYS A 116 -0.04 -1.88 14.71
N GLN A 117 0.46 -1.20 15.75
CA GLN A 117 1.29 0.00 15.58
C GLN A 117 2.45 -0.27 14.62
N GLY A 118 2.71 0.69 13.75
CA GLY A 118 3.77 0.56 12.76
C GLY A 118 3.65 1.53 11.59
N TYR A 119 4.57 1.36 10.66
CA TYR A 119 4.54 1.98 9.35
C TYR A 119 3.87 1.06 8.34
N TYR A 120 3.00 1.62 7.49
CA TYR A 120 2.28 0.89 6.46
C TYR A 120 2.32 1.63 5.13
N SER A 121 2.77 0.92 4.09
CA SER A 121 2.71 1.39 2.72
C SER A 121 1.66 0.58 1.96
N PHE A 122 0.83 1.23 1.13
CA PHE A 122 -0.30 0.60 0.46
C PHE A 122 -0.69 1.33 -0.82
N ASN A 123 -1.43 0.66 -1.68
CA ASN A 123 -2.14 1.24 -2.82
C ASN A 123 -3.52 0.59 -2.97
N PHE A 124 -4.31 1.10 -3.90
CA PHE A 124 -5.61 0.54 -4.24
C PHE A 124 -5.52 -0.24 -5.54
N LEU A 125 -6.15 -1.43 -5.55
CA LEU A 125 -6.33 -2.23 -6.75
C LEU A 125 -7.81 -2.30 -7.11
N HIS A 126 -8.10 -2.30 -8.39
CA HIS A 126 -9.39 -2.64 -8.95
C HIS A 126 -9.44 -4.15 -9.20
N VAL A 127 -10.48 -4.81 -8.71
CA VAL A 127 -10.74 -6.23 -8.93
C VAL A 127 -11.68 -6.38 -10.11
N ASN A 128 -11.22 -7.03 -11.18
CA ASN A 128 -12.05 -7.32 -12.34
C ASN A 128 -13.03 -8.49 -12.06
N PRO A 129 -14.11 -8.64 -12.82
CA PRO A 129 -15.06 -9.75 -12.64
C PRO A 129 -14.46 -11.15 -12.80
N ASP A 130 -13.33 -11.28 -13.48
CA ASP A 130 -12.56 -12.53 -13.63
C ASP A 130 -11.62 -12.83 -12.44
N GLY A 131 -11.62 -11.96 -11.41
CA GLY A 131 -10.77 -12.07 -10.23
C GLY A 131 -9.36 -11.51 -10.40
N ASN A 132 -8.98 -11.07 -11.60
CA ASN A 132 -7.69 -10.42 -11.82
C ASN A 132 -7.71 -9.00 -11.25
N THR A 133 -6.56 -8.55 -10.74
CA THR A 133 -6.40 -7.21 -10.19
C THR A 133 -5.55 -6.33 -11.11
N LYS A 134 -5.85 -5.04 -11.13
CA LYS A 134 -5.02 -4.00 -11.75
C LYS A 134 -4.92 -2.80 -10.80
N ILE A 135 -3.93 -1.95 -11.00
CA ILE A 135 -3.84 -0.68 -10.25
C ILE A 135 -5.14 0.10 -10.46
N ALA A 136 -5.74 0.58 -9.38
CA ALA A 136 -6.96 1.37 -9.47
C ALA A 136 -6.71 2.72 -10.16
N GLU A 137 -7.70 3.20 -10.91
CA GLU A 137 -7.59 4.48 -11.63
C GLU A 137 -7.37 5.66 -10.68
N SER A 138 -7.83 5.55 -9.43
CA SER A 138 -7.58 6.51 -8.36
C SER A 138 -6.09 6.70 -8.02
N GLU A 139 -5.23 5.76 -8.38
CA GLU A 139 -3.78 5.91 -8.19
C GLU A 139 -3.11 6.68 -9.33
N GLY A 140 -3.83 6.93 -10.42
CA GLY A 140 -3.34 7.59 -11.63
C GLY A 140 -2.43 6.68 -12.46
N ASN A 141 -1.97 7.21 -13.59
CA ASN A 141 -1.04 6.53 -14.50
C ASN A 141 -0.07 7.57 -15.07
N PHE A 142 0.98 7.87 -14.31
CA PHE A 142 1.93 8.93 -14.66
C PHE A 142 3.23 8.33 -15.15
N HIS A 143 3.79 8.89 -16.23
CA HIS A 143 5.03 8.40 -16.82
C HIS A 143 6.27 8.74 -15.96
N GLU A 144 6.15 9.71 -15.06
CA GLU A 144 7.20 10.11 -14.10
C GLU A 144 7.39 9.11 -12.96
N THR A 145 6.48 8.14 -12.83
CA THR A 145 6.56 7.13 -11.77
C THR A 145 7.90 6.39 -11.82
N SER A 146 8.56 6.30 -10.67
CA SER A 146 9.80 5.55 -10.54
C SER A 146 9.58 4.05 -10.72
N ASN A 147 10.27 3.46 -11.69
CA ASN A 147 10.22 2.03 -11.97
C ASN A 147 11.62 1.45 -12.05
N THR A 148 11.77 0.23 -11.53
CA THR A 148 12.97 -0.57 -11.70
C THR A 148 12.65 -1.74 -12.62
N TYR A 149 13.33 -1.81 -13.75
CA TYR A 149 13.21 -2.90 -14.71
C TYR A 149 14.37 -3.86 -14.53
N GLN A 150 14.07 -5.13 -14.37
CA GLN A 150 15.08 -6.18 -14.21
C GLN A 150 14.97 -7.20 -15.35
N ALA A 151 16.09 -7.47 -16.02
CA ALA A 151 16.19 -8.46 -17.08
C ALA A 151 17.08 -9.63 -16.62
N PHE A 152 16.52 -10.82 -16.64
CA PHE A 152 17.22 -12.07 -16.32
C PHE A 152 17.38 -12.89 -17.60
N THR A 153 18.61 -13.23 -17.97
CA THR A 153 18.89 -14.08 -19.14
C THR A 153 19.25 -15.47 -18.66
N TYR A 154 18.49 -16.45 -19.13
CA TYR A 154 18.73 -17.85 -18.82
C TYR A 154 19.19 -18.58 -20.07
N TYR A 155 20.17 -19.45 -19.91
CA TYR A 155 20.67 -20.34 -20.97
C TYR A 155 20.60 -21.79 -20.51
N ARG A 156 20.17 -22.66 -21.43
CA ARG A 156 20.25 -24.12 -21.21
C ARG A 156 21.15 -24.72 -22.28
N PRO A 157 22.34 -25.26 -21.90
CA PRO A 157 23.22 -25.96 -22.83
C PRO A 157 22.52 -27.13 -23.50
N GLN A 158 22.90 -27.46 -24.71
CA GLN A 158 22.38 -28.65 -25.41
C GLN A 158 22.71 -29.91 -24.60
N GLY A 159 21.67 -30.71 -24.25
CA GLY A 159 21.80 -31.83 -23.33
C GLY A 159 21.80 -31.49 -21.83
N GLY A 160 21.78 -30.22 -21.47
CA GLY A 160 21.68 -29.76 -20.09
C GLY A 160 20.29 -30.01 -19.50
N ARG A 161 20.23 -30.35 -18.20
CA ARG A 161 18.98 -30.62 -17.47
C ARG A 161 18.39 -29.35 -16.82
N THR A 162 19.20 -28.32 -16.59
CA THR A 162 18.84 -27.11 -15.86
C THR A 162 19.10 -25.85 -16.68
N TRP A 163 18.33 -24.82 -16.42
CA TRP A 163 18.58 -23.47 -16.90
C TRP A 163 19.62 -22.80 -15.99
N LEU A 164 20.57 -22.09 -16.57
CA LEU A 164 21.58 -21.30 -15.89
C LEU A 164 21.27 -19.84 -16.08
N LEU A 165 21.24 -19.07 -15.00
CA LEU A 165 21.22 -17.61 -15.09
C LEU A 165 22.59 -17.13 -15.54
N VAL A 166 22.68 -16.61 -16.75
CA VAL A 166 23.97 -16.21 -17.40
C VAL A 166 24.17 -14.71 -17.44
N ALA A 167 23.10 -13.92 -17.31
CA ALA A 167 23.20 -12.47 -17.22
C ALA A 167 22.03 -11.89 -16.41
N TYR A 168 22.29 -10.78 -15.77
CA TYR A 168 21.35 -9.92 -15.08
C TYR A 168 21.65 -8.48 -15.44
N ASN A 169 20.59 -7.69 -15.66
CA ASN A 169 20.71 -6.25 -15.85
C ASN A 169 19.55 -5.54 -15.15
N GLU A 170 19.80 -4.34 -14.68
CA GLU A 170 18.82 -3.51 -14.01
C GLU A 170 18.83 -2.10 -14.58
N LEU A 171 17.65 -1.56 -14.83
CA LEU A 171 17.45 -0.19 -15.29
C LEU A 171 16.42 0.49 -14.39
N ASN A 172 16.82 1.59 -13.76
CA ASN A 172 15.93 2.47 -13.00
C ASN A 172 15.47 3.63 -13.88
N PHE A 173 14.16 3.89 -13.89
CA PHE A 173 13.54 4.99 -14.63
C PHE A 173 12.53 5.75 -13.74
N PRO A 174 12.49 7.10 -13.76
CA PRO A 174 13.43 7.99 -14.43
C PRO A 174 14.85 7.86 -13.87
N LEU A 175 15.83 8.20 -14.69
CA LEU A 175 17.22 8.19 -14.23
C LEU A 175 17.38 9.17 -13.06
N PRO A 176 18.31 8.90 -12.10
CA PRO A 176 18.52 9.78 -10.94
C PRO A 176 18.83 11.24 -11.30
N SER A 177 19.42 11.47 -12.48
CA SER A 177 19.71 12.79 -13.05
C SER A 177 18.49 13.58 -13.50
N ASP A 178 17.35 12.93 -13.72
CA ASP A 178 16.14 13.53 -14.27
C ASP A 178 15.13 13.93 -13.18
N ARG A 179 15.51 13.75 -11.91
CA ARG A 179 14.74 14.16 -10.74
C ARG A 179 15.14 15.57 -10.31
N HIS A 180 14.44 16.55 -10.85
CA HIS A 180 14.52 17.96 -10.42
C HIS A 180 13.21 18.44 -9.81
#